data_7cffbede28f1be776e84b739bc5b6acd
#
_entry.id   7cffbede28f1be776e84b739bc5b6acd
#
_cell.length_a   1.000
_cell.length_b   1.000
_cell.length_c   1.000
_cell.angle_alpha   90.00
_cell.angle_beta   90.00
_cell.angle_gamma   90.00
#
_symmetry.space_group_name_H-M   'P 1'
#
loop_
_entity.id
_entity.type
_entity.pdbx_description
1 polymer ?
#
loop_
_entity_poly.entity_id
_entity_poly.type
_entity_poly.pdbx_seq_one_letter_code
_entity_poly.pdbx_strand_id
1 'polypeptide(L)'
;MQARRASLLARQGKIKEARELIRKVPEQSPGDARAKYLAETELLRDRKMYAEAIQVMAQASKAFPDDTDLLYEQAMLNEKLDRLDEMERLLRRVIALKADHQHAYNALGYSFAERKIRLAEARALIQKALELSPGEPSITDSMGWVEYRLGNREEAIRLLRGAYQARPDPEIAAHLGEVLWSVGQTEEARRVFRDARSRDAQNDVLRETLARLRVDL
;
A
#
# COMPACT_ATOMS: atom_id res chain seq x y z
N MET A 1 -12.30 -14.57 19.92
CA MET A 1 -13.71 -14.17 20.09
C MET A 1 -13.86 -12.65 20.24
N GLN A 2 -13.05 -11.95 21.04
CA GLN A 2 -13.16 -10.50 21.29
C GLN A 2 -12.90 -9.62 20.06
N ALA A 3 -11.91 -9.94 19.23
CA ALA A 3 -11.61 -9.18 18.01
C ALA A 3 -12.81 -9.16 17.02
N ARG A 4 -13.48 -10.30 16.84
CA ARG A 4 -14.68 -10.37 15.98
C ARG A 4 -15.83 -9.52 16.52
N ARG A 5 -16.00 -9.47 17.84
CA ARG A 5 -17.00 -8.60 18.49
C ARG A 5 -16.65 -7.11 18.33
N ALA A 6 -15.38 -6.75 18.47
CA ALA A 6 -14.90 -5.39 18.24
C ALA A 6 -15.16 -4.96 16.77
N SER A 7 -14.85 -5.82 15.80
CA SER A 7 -15.15 -5.54 14.39
C SER A 7 -16.65 -5.32 14.13
N LEU A 8 -17.54 -6.11 14.75
CA LEU A 8 -18.98 -5.92 14.65
C LEU A 8 -19.44 -4.58 15.24
N LEU A 9 -18.93 -4.20 16.41
CA LEU A 9 -19.20 -2.89 17.03
C LEU A 9 -18.75 -1.75 16.13
N ALA A 10 -17.57 -1.88 15.52
CA ALA A 10 -17.06 -0.88 14.60
C ALA A 10 -17.93 -0.74 13.35
N ARG A 11 -18.43 -1.87 12.79
CA ARG A 11 -19.38 -1.84 11.66
C ARG A 11 -20.70 -1.14 12.02
N GLN A 12 -21.12 -1.19 13.28
CA GLN A 12 -22.29 -0.47 13.80
C GLN A 12 -22.03 1.00 14.13
N GLY A 13 -20.81 1.51 13.85
CA GLY A 13 -20.41 2.89 14.20
C GLY A 13 -19.99 3.09 15.66
N LYS A 14 -20.00 2.04 16.48
CA LYS A 14 -19.64 2.06 17.90
C LYS A 14 -18.12 1.94 18.10
N ILE A 15 -17.39 2.89 17.50
CA ILE A 15 -15.92 2.85 17.47
C ILE A 15 -15.29 2.87 18.86
N LYS A 16 -15.81 3.74 19.76
CA LYS A 16 -15.29 3.85 21.15
C LYS A 16 -15.42 2.51 21.90
N GLU A 17 -16.60 1.90 21.83
CA GLU A 17 -16.85 0.60 22.49
C GLU A 17 -15.96 -0.52 21.89
N ALA A 18 -15.77 -0.51 20.57
CA ALA A 18 -14.90 -1.47 19.89
C ALA A 18 -13.43 -1.35 20.37
N ARG A 19 -12.91 -0.12 20.44
CA ARG A 19 -11.55 0.16 20.93
C ARG A 19 -11.38 -0.23 22.41
N GLU A 20 -12.37 0.09 23.26
CA GLU A 20 -12.35 -0.33 24.67
C GLU A 20 -12.34 -1.85 24.82
N LEU A 21 -13.09 -2.55 23.98
CA LEU A 21 -13.12 -4.02 24.01
C LEU A 21 -11.76 -4.62 23.66
N ILE A 22 -11.04 -4.07 22.67
CA ILE A 22 -9.69 -4.49 22.34
C ILE A 22 -8.74 -4.21 23.51
N ARG A 23 -8.79 -3.02 24.08
CA ARG A 23 -7.90 -2.60 25.18
C ARG A 23 -8.08 -3.41 26.45
N LYS A 24 -9.31 -3.89 26.73
CA LYS A 24 -9.65 -4.73 27.89
C LYS A 24 -9.20 -6.19 27.76
N VAL A 25 -8.69 -6.63 26.59
CA VAL A 25 -8.14 -7.98 26.46
C VAL A 25 -6.93 -8.10 27.40
N PRO A 26 -6.88 -9.12 28.29
CA PRO A 26 -5.74 -9.31 29.20
C PRO A 26 -4.42 -9.47 28.42
N GLU A 27 -3.36 -8.88 28.95
CA GLU A 27 -1.99 -9.06 28.44
C GLU A 27 -1.25 -10.04 29.33
N GLN A 28 -0.83 -11.15 28.74
CA GLN A 28 -0.02 -12.17 29.42
C GLN A 28 1.44 -12.14 28.94
N SER A 29 1.68 -11.45 27.82
CA SER A 29 2.99 -11.33 27.19
C SER A 29 3.14 -9.99 26.46
N PRO A 30 4.38 -9.54 26.17
CA PRO A 30 4.61 -8.38 25.28
C PRO A 30 3.96 -8.56 23.90
N GLY A 31 3.85 -9.79 23.40
CA GLY A 31 3.16 -10.11 22.16
C GLY A 31 1.67 -9.76 22.18
N ASP A 32 1.00 -9.89 23.33
CA ASP A 32 -0.40 -9.52 23.48
C ASP A 32 -0.58 -8.01 23.42
N ALA A 33 0.32 -7.24 24.04
CA ALA A 33 0.32 -5.78 23.95
C ALA A 33 0.51 -5.33 22.49
N ARG A 34 1.48 -5.93 21.78
CA ARG A 34 1.72 -5.69 20.36
C ARG A 34 0.47 -5.99 19.51
N ALA A 35 -0.16 -7.14 19.73
CA ALA A 35 -1.35 -7.57 19.01
C ALA A 35 -2.54 -6.62 19.22
N LYS A 36 -2.68 -6.04 20.41
CA LYS A 36 -3.72 -5.02 20.68
C LYS A 36 -3.52 -3.76 19.86
N TYR A 37 -2.29 -3.25 19.80
CA TYR A 37 -1.99 -2.06 18.98
C TYR A 37 -2.32 -2.32 17.50
N LEU A 38 -1.93 -3.47 16.96
CA LEU A 38 -2.25 -3.85 15.58
C LEU A 38 -3.76 -3.97 15.35
N ALA A 39 -4.49 -4.65 16.24
CA ALA A 39 -5.94 -4.82 16.12
C ALA A 39 -6.69 -3.48 16.22
N GLU A 40 -6.27 -2.57 17.11
CA GLU A 40 -6.88 -1.23 17.22
C GLU A 40 -6.57 -0.39 15.99
N THR A 41 -5.36 -0.49 15.45
CA THR A 41 -4.95 0.21 14.23
C THR A 41 -5.72 -0.28 13.01
N GLU A 42 -5.84 -1.60 12.82
CA GLU A 42 -6.62 -2.21 11.75
C GLU A 42 -8.08 -1.74 11.78
N LEU A 43 -8.70 -1.78 12.96
CA LEU A 43 -10.08 -1.30 13.15
C LEU A 43 -10.24 0.16 12.71
N LEU A 44 -9.30 1.02 13.06
CA LEU A 44 -9.33 2.44 12.70
C LEU A 44 -9.04 2.66 11.20
N ARG A 45 -8.09 1.91 10.62
CA ARG A 45 -7.75 1.94 9.20
C ARG A 45 -8.95 1.54 8.32
N ASP A 46 -9.66 0.48 8.69
CA ASP A 46 -10.87 0.02 7.98
C ASP A 46 -11.98 1.08 7.94
N ARG A 47 -11.92 2.04 8.87
CA ARG A 47 -12.83 3.18 8.95
C ARG A 47 -12.25 4.46 8.39
N LYS A 48 -11.10 4.39 7.73
CA LYS A 48 -10.35 5.56 7.20
C LYS A 48 -10.02 6.60 8.28
N MET A 49 -9.99 6.19 9.57
CA MET A 49 -9.65 7.04 10.73
C MET A 49 -8.13 7.06 10.93
N TYR A 50 -7.42 7.49 9.90
CA TYR A 50 -5.95 7.39 9.85
C TYR A 50 -5.23 8.24 10.90
N ALA A 51 -5.79 9.40 11.28
CA ALA A 51 -5.19 10.27 12.29
C ALA A 51 -5.19 9.61 13.68
N GLU A 52 -6.26 8.91 14.05
CA GLU A 52 -6.34 8.15 15.30
C GLU A 52 -5.47 6.88 15.22
N ALA A 53 -5.43 6.20 14.08
CA ALA A 53 -4.58 5.03 13.86
C ALA A 53 -3.09 5.38 14.06
N ILE A 54 -2.63 6.52 13.56
CA ILE A 54 -1.25 7.00 13.79
C ILE A 54 -0.97 7.24 15.27
N GLN A 55 -1.93 7.77 16.04
CA GLN A 55 -1.73 7.96 17.49
C GLN A 55 -1.54 6.64 18.22
N VAL A 56 -2.28 5.59 17.81
CA VAL A 56 -2.13 4.24 18.34
C VAL A 56 -0.76 3.68 17.97
N MET A 57 -0.34 3.81 16.71
CA MET A 57 0.98 3.35 16.25
C MET A 57 2.14 4.12 16.90
N ALA A 58 1.98 5.40 17.17
CA ALA A 58 2.99 6.17 17.89
C ALA A 58 3.20 5.68 19.34
N GLN A 59 2.14 5.19 19.99
CA GLN A 59 2.24 4.53 21.30
C GLN A 59 2.91 3.15 21.15
N ALA A 60 2.53 2.38 20.14
CA ALA A 60 3.14 1.08 19.85
C ALA A 60 4.66 1.21 19.59
N SER A 61 5.07 2.18 18.77
CA SER A 61 6.50 2.42 18.47
C SER A 61 7.31 2.91 19.66
N LYS A 62 6.68 3.52 20.66
CA LYS A 62 7.36 3.82 21.94
C LYS A 62 7.59 2.57 22.79
N ALA A 63 6.62 1.65 22.79
CA ALA A 63 6.72 0.40 23.54
C ALA A 63 7.65 -0.63 22.84
N PHE A 64 7.69 -0.59 21.51
CA PHE A 64 8.44 -1.53 20.65
C PHE A 64 9.25 -0.76 19.59
N PRO A 65 10.33 -0.04 19.98
CA PRO A 65 10.97 0.95 19.11
C PRO A 65 11.66 0.38 17.87
N ASP A 66 12.05 -0.91 17.90
CA ASP A 66 12.73 -1.58 16.79
C ASP A 66 11.88 -2.66 16.12
N ASP A 67 10.58 -2.67 16.37
CA ASP A 67 9.63 -3.56 15.69
C ASP A 67 9.38 -3.05 14.27
N THR A 68 9.96 -3.73 13.29
CA THR A 68 9.93 -3.35 11.88
C THR A 68 8.53 -3.38 11.28
N ASP A 69 7.65 -4.27 11.76
CA ASP A 69 6.28 -4.37 11.25
C ASP A 69 5.45 -3.16 11.73
N LEU A 70 5.61 -2.77 13.00
CA LEU A 70 4.92 -1.59 13.55
C LEU A 70 5.42 -0.29 12.90
N LEU A 71 6.73 -0.17 12.64
CA LEU A 71 7.30 0.98 11.93
C LEU A 71 6.80 1.03 10.48
N TYR A 72 6.68 -0.11 9.81
CA TYR A 72 6.14 -0.20 8.45
C TYR A 72 4.66 0.22 8.42
N GLU A 73 3.83 -0.33 9.30
CA GLU A 73 2.41 0.06 9.39
C GLU A 73 2.26 1.56 9.69
N GLN A 74 3.09 2.12 10.56
CA GLN A 74 3.09 3.55 10.82
C GLN A 74 3.47 4.36 9.59
N ALA A 75 4.43 3.89 8.78
CA ALA A 75 4.82 4.52 7.52
C ALA A 75 3.65 4.55 6.53
N MET A 76 2.94 3.43 6.37
CA MET A 76 1.79 3.32 5.46
C MET A 76 0.61 4.23 5.89
N LEU A 77 0.40 4.40 7.20
CA LEU A 77 -0.59 5.35 7.70
C LEU A 77 -0.19 6.82 7.43
N ASN A 78 1.12 7.14 7.50
CA ASN A 78 1.61 8.47 7.15
C ASN A 78 1.45 8.75 5.65
N GLU A 79 1.63 7.75 4.78
CA GLU A 79 1.30 7.85 3.36
C GLU A 79 -0.17 8.27 3.15
N LYS A 80 -1.13 7.60 3.82
CA LYS A 80 -2.56 7.92 3.70
C LYS A 80 -2.92 9.33 4.16
N LEU A 81 -2.08 9.99 4.94
CA LEU A 81 -2.23 11.37 5.39
C LEU A 81 -1.32 12.36 4.65
N ASP A 82 -0.70 11.93 3.56
CA ASP A 82 0.24 12.71 2.75
C ASP A 82 1.43 13.28 3.57
N ARG A 83 1.82 12.57 4.66
CA ARG A 83 2.97 12.91 5.51
C ARG A 83 4.21 12.18 5.01
N LEU A 84 4.62 12.51 3.81
CA LEU A 84 5.57 11.72 3.03
C LEU A 84 7.01 11.75 3.59
N ASP A 85 7.44 12.82 4.22
CA ASP A 85 8.75 12.90 4.88
C ASP A 85 8.84 11.92 6.07
N GLU A 86 7.77 11.81 6.86
CA GLU A 86 7.73 10.89 7.98
C GLU A 86 7.61 9.44 7.50
N MET A 87 6.84 9.19 6.44
CA MET A 87 6.80 7.88 5.77
C MET A 87 8.21 7.46 5.33
N GLU A 88 8.93 8.32 4.61
CA GLU A 88 10.29 8.04 4.15
C GLU A 88 11.23 7.72 5.33
N ARG A 89 11.19 8.56 6.37
CA ARG A 89 12.02 8.39 7.57
C ARG A 89 11.81 7.02 8.21
N LEU A 90 10.54 6.61 8.35
CA LEU A 90 10.16 5.32 8.93
C LEU A 90 10.58 4.15 8.05
N LEU A 91 10.35 4.21 6.74
CA LEU A 91 10.73 3.14 5.80
C LEU A 91 12.25 2.96 5.75
N ARG A 92 13.03 4.06 5.76
CA ARG A 92 14.49 3.96 5.85
C ARG A 92 14.95 3.32 7.15
N ARG A 93 14.26 3.59 8.27
CA ARG A 93 14.54 2.91 9.53
C ARG A 93 14.22 1.43 9.46
N VAL A 94 13.10 1.04 8.87
CA VAL A 94 12.76 -0.38 8.64
C VAL A 94 13.85 -1.07 7.83
N ILE A 95 14.31 -0.47 6.73
CA ILE A 95 15.37 -1.01 5.87
C ILE A 95 16.70 -1.15 6.65
N ALA A 96 17.02 -0.18 7.51
CA ALA A 96 18.24 -0.23 8.33
C ALA A 96 18.19 -1.34 9.39
N LEU A 97 17.03 -1.58 10.00
CA LEU A 97 16.83 -2.63 11.00
C LEU A 97 16.68 -4.03 10.38
N LYS A 98 16.08 -4.11 9.18
CA LYS A 98 15.78 -5.36 8.48
C LYS A 98 16.06 -5.20 6.99
N ALA A 99 17.29 -5.52 6.60
CA ALA A 99 17.80 -5.34 5.24
C ALA A 99 17.12 -6.24 4.17
N ASP A 100 16.32 -7.22 4.59
CA ASP A 100 15.54 -8.11 3.74
C ASP A 100 14.04 -7.78 3.72
N HIS A 101 13.65 -6.60 4.19
CA HIS A 101 12.25 -6.17 4.23
C HIS A 101 11.78 -5.64 2.86
N GLN A 102 11.47 -6.56 1.92
CA GLN A 102 11.11 -6.24 0.54
C GLN A 102 9.99 -5.20 0.41
N HIS A 103 8.97 -5.25 1.29
CA HIS A 103 7.85 -4.29 1.24
C HIS A 103 8.27 -2.86 1.56
N ALA A 104 9.27 -2.65 2.44
CA ALA A 104 9.75 -1.31 2.75
C ALA A 104 10.52 -0.69 1.58
N TYR A 105 11.35 -1.48 0.89
CA TYR A 105 12.00 -1.05 -0.34
C TYR A 105 10.98 -0.70 -1.42
N ASN A 106 10.00 -1.58 -1.63
CA ASN A 106 8.95 -1.36 -2.64
C ASN A 106 8.13 -0.11 -2.34
N ALA A 107 7.64 0.05 -1.12
CA ALA A 107 6.80 1.19 -0.72
C ALA A 107 7.55 2.53 -0.88
N LEU A 108 8.82 2.58 -0.48
CA LEU A 108 9.65 3.78 -0.63
C LEU A 108 9.90 4.11 -2.10
N GLY A 109 10.29 3.11 -2.90
CA GLY A 109 10.54 3.28 -4.33
C GLY A 109 9.27 3.69 -5.09
N TYR A 110 8.15 3.03 -4.82
CA TYR A 110 6.87 3.37 -5.42
C TYR A 110 6.43 4.81 -5.09
N SER A 111 6.56 5.23 -3.83
CA SER A 111 6.24 6.60 -3.40
C SER A 111 7.08 7.66 -4.15
N PHE A 112 8.35 7.39 -4.44
CA PHE A 112 9.16 8.29 -5.26
C PHE A 112 8.72 8.30 -6.73
N ALA A 113 8.40 7.13 -7.30
CA ALA A 113 7.93 7.00 -8.66
C ALA A 113 6.59 7.74 -8.87
N GLU A 114 5.65 7.60 -7.92
CA GLU A 114 4.35 8.27 -7.96
C GLU A 114 4.51 9.79 -7.97
N ARG A 115 5.39 10.32 -7.13
CA ARG A 115 5.69 11.75 -7.06
C ARG A 115 6.64 12.25 -8.14
N LYS A 116 7.17 11.38 -8.99
CA LYS A 116 8.14 11.70 -10.04
C LYS A 116 9.43 12.35 -9.50
N ILE A 117 9.87 11.94 -8.34
CA ILE A 117 11.09 12.41 -7.70
C ILE A 117 12.10 11.27 -7.53
N ARG A 118 13.37 11.56 -7.58
CA ARG A 118 14.46 10.59 -7.31
C ARG A 118 14.25 9.26 -8.06
N LEU A 119 13.83 9.30 -9.33
CA LEU A 119 13.42 8.12 -10.11
C LEU A 119 14.52 7.06 -10.22
N ALA A 120 15.79 7.46 -10.29
CA ALA A 120 16.91 6.50 -10.28
C ALA A 120 17.01 5.73 -8.95
N GLU A 121 16.81 6.43 -7.82
CA GLU A 121 16.74 5.80 -6.50
C GLU A 121 15.49 4.93 -6.37
N ALA A 122 14.35 5.41 -6.85
CA ALA A 122 13.10 4.64 -6.89
C ALA A 122 13.31 3.29 -7.58
N ARG A 123 13.91 3.31 -8.77
CA ARG A 123 14.23 2.11 -9.54
C ARG A 123 15.15 1.16 -8.77
N ALA A 124 16.21 1.69 -8.15
CA ALA A 124 17.15 0.87 -7.37
C ALA A 124 16.48 0.21 -6.16
N LEU A 125 15.61 0.94 -5.45
CA LEU A 125 14.84 0.41 -4.31
C LEU A 125 13.88 -0.69 -4.75
N ILE A 126 13.12 -0.50 -5.83
CA ILE A 126 12.19 -1.52 -6.33
C ILE A 126 12.95 -2.73 -6.90
N GLN A 127 14.10 -2.50 -7.55
CA GLN A 127 14.98 -3.58 -7.98
C GLN A 127 15.43 -4.44 -6.81
N LYS A 128 15.81 -3.81 -5.68
CA LYS A 128 16.16 -4.54 -4.46
C LYS A 128 14.98 -5.33 -3.90
N ALA A 129 13.77 -4.78 -3.94
CA ALA A 129 12.56 -5.50 -3.55
C ALA A 129 12.30 -6.75 -4.42
N LEU A 130 12.52 -6.65 -5.75
CA LEU A 130 12.40 -7.79 -6.68
C LEU A 130 13.45 -8.88 -6.43
N GLU A 131 14.68 -8.51 -6.07
CA GLU A 131 15.72 -9.47 -5.69
C GLU A 131 15.35 -10.25 -4.43
N LEU A 132 14.70 -9.58 -3.46
CA LEU A 132 14.25 -10.18 -2.20
C LEU A 132 12.98 -11.01 -2.37
N SER A 133 12.12 -10.67 -3.34
CA SER A 133 10.86 -11.36 -3.63
C SER A 133 10.64 -11.48 -5.14
N PRO A 134 11.33 -12.40 -5.81
CA PRO A 134 11.21 -12.57 -7.25
C PRO A 134 9.79 -12.97 -7.67
N GLY A 135 9.29 -12.33 -8.71
CA GLY A 135 8.00 -12.67 -9.31
C GLY A 135 6.77 -12.16 -8.54
N GLU A 136 6.94 -11.38 -7.47
CA GLU A 136 5.80 -10.78 -6.75
C GLU A 136 5.11 -9.72 -7.66
N PRO A 137 3.82 -9.91 -8.00
CA PRO A 137 3.14 -9.06 -8.97
C PRO A 137 3.07 -7.59 -8.58
N SER A 138 2.87 -7.27 -7.30
CA SER A 138 2.81 -5.87 -6.83
C SER A 138 4.16 -5.16 -6.93
N ILE A 139 5.27 -5.88 -6.73
CA ILE A 139 6.61 -5.29 -6.88
C ILE A 139 6.96 -5.16 -8.37
N THR A 140 6.54 -6.13 -9.20
CA THR A 140 6.69 -6.05 -10.66
C THR A 140 5.88 -4.89 -11.24
N ASP A 141 4.68 -4.65 -10.75
CA ASP A 141 3.86 -3.47 -11.06
C ASP A 141 4.58 -2.17 -10.73
N SER A 142 5.11 -2.05 -9.52
CA SER A 142 5.90 -0.88 -9.10
C SER A 142 7.12 -0.66 -9.98
N MET A 143 7.80 -1.73 -10.45
CA MET A 143 8.90 -1.62 -11.41
C MET A 143 8.39 -1.11 -12.75
N GLY A 144 7.28 -1.64 -13.26
CA GLY A 144 6.66 -1.15 -14.49
C GLY A 144 6.28 0.32 -14.39
N TRP A 145 5.78 0.74 -13.23
CA TRP A 145 5.43 2.13 -12.97
C TRP A 145 6.64 3.06 -12.98
N VAL A 146 7.74 2.69 -12.31
CA VAL A 146 8.96 3.51 -12.33
C VAL A 146 9.59 3.57 -13.72
N GLU A 147 9.57 2.48 -14.50
CA GLU A 147 10.03 2.48 -15.89
C GLU A 147 9.18 3.43 -16.75
N TYR A 148 7.87 3.45 -16.56
CA TYR A 148 7.00 4.45 -17.21
C TYR A 148 7.38 5.89 -16.84
N ARG A 149 7.61 6.16 -15.56
CA ARG A 149 8.03 7.49 -15.09
C ARG A 149 9.42 7.92 -15.60
N LEU A 150 10.29 6.96 -15.89
CA LEU A 150 11.59 7.16 -16.55
C LEU A 150 11.49 7.35 -18.08
N GLY A 151 10.32 7.08 -18.68
CA GLY A 151 10.08 7.18 -20.12
C GLY A 151 10.29 5.87 -20.89
N ASN A 152 10.63 4.78 -20.22
CA ASN A 152 10.87 3.45 -20.81
C ASN A 152 9.53 2.72 -21.04
N ARG A 153 8.71 3.23 -21.96
CA ARG A 153 7.30 2.82 -22.14
C ARG A 153 7.13 1.37 -22.54
N GLU A 154 8.01 0.84 -23.39
CA GLU A 154 7.94 -0.56 -23.84
C GLU A 154 8.21 -1.52 -22.68
N GLU A 155 9.24 -1.25 -21.90
CA GLU A 155 9.56 -2.05 -20.72
C GLU A 155 8.47 -1.94 -19.64
N ALA A 156 7.91 -0.75 -19.43
CA ALA A 156 6.78 -0.55 -18.54
C ALA A 156 5.58 -1.43 -18.93
N ILE A 157 5.19 -1.43 -20.21
CA ILE A 157 4.09 -2.26 -20.71
C ILE A 157 4.40 -3.74 -20.52
N ARG A 158 5.61 -4.19 -20.82
CA ARG A 158 6.03 -5.58 -20.64
C ARG A 158 5.88 -6.04 -19.19
N LEU A 159 6.38 -5.24 -18.25
CA LEU A 159 6.34 -5.54 -16.82
C LEU A 159 4.91 -5.52 -16.28
N LEU A 160 4.15 -4.47 -16.60
CA LEU A 160 2.76 -4.30 -16.14
C LEU A 160 1.82 -5.38 -16.69
N ARG A 161 1.99 -5.79 -17.96
CA ARG A 161 1.25 -6.95 -18.51
C ARG A 161 1.59 -8.22 -17.75
N GLY A 162 2.87 -8.49 -17.49
CA GLY A 162 3.30 -9.67 -16.73
C GLY A 162 2.69 -9.66 -15.32
N ALA A 163 2.75 -8.54 -14.63
CA ALA A 163 2.14 -8.38 -13.30
C ALA A 163 0.62 -8.62 -13.34
N TYR A 164 -0.08 -8.01 -14.31
CA TYR A 164 -1.52 -8.16 -14.46
C TYR A 164 -1.95 -9.58 -14.83
N GLN A 165 -1.19 -10.27 -15.67
CA GLN A 165 -1.44 -11.67 -16.00
C GLN A 165 -1.25 -12.60 -14.80
N ALA A 166 -0.22 -12.33 -13.96
CA ALA A 166 0.02 -13.11 -12.75
C ALA A 166 -1.04 -12.86 -11.66
N ARG A 167 -1.49 -11.61 -11.53
CA ARG A 167 -2.53 -11.21 -10.60
C ARG A 167 -3.39 -10.10 -11.20
N PRO A 168 -4.60 -10.43 -11.69
CA PRO A 168 -5.55 -9.44 -12.21
C PRO A 168 -6.14 -8.57 -11.09
N ASP A 169 -5.37 -7.58 -10.68
CA ASP A 169 -5.68 -6.63 -9.60
C ASP A 169 -6.09 -5.28 -10.19
N PRO A 170 -7.11 -4.58 -9.65
CA PRO A 170 -7.57 -3.29 -10.17
C PRO A 170 -6.52 -2.17 -10.14
N GLU A 171 -5.58 -2.17 -9.18
CA GLU A 171 -4.50 -1.18 -9.12
C GLU A 171 -3.46 -1.44 -10.22
N ILE A 172 -3.05 -2.71 -10.41
CA ILE A 172 -2.17 -3.10 -11.52
C ILE A 172 -2.82 -2.78 -12.87
N ALA A 173 -4.12 -3.02 -12.98
CA ALA A 173 -4.90 -2.67 -14.18
C ALA A 173 -4.93 -1.16 -14.43
N ALA A 174 -5.03 -0.35 -13.39
CA ALA A 174 -5.01 1.11 -13.51
C ALA A 174 -3.68 1.59 -14.09
N HIS A 175 -2.54 1.08 -13.60
CA HIS A 175 -1.22 1.40 -14.11
C HIS A 175 -1.03 0.91 -15.56
N LEU A 176 -1.35 -0.36 -15.85
CA LEU A 176 -1.26 -0.90 -17.20
C LEU A 176 -2.12 -0.12 -18.19
N GLY A 177 -3.38 0.14 -17.84
CA GLY A 177 -4.31 0.88 -18.67
C GLY A 177 -3.86 2.30 -18.93
N GLU A 178 -3.31 3.00 -17.92
CA GLU A 178 -2.74 4.34 -18.10
C GLU A 178 -1.57 4.36 -19.08
N VAL A 179 -0.63 3.42 -18.93
CA VAL A 179 0.53 3.35 -19.81
C VAL A 179 0.09 3.02 -21.24
N LEU A 180 -0.80 2.04 -21.44
CA LEU A 180 -1.37 1.70 -22.74
C LEU A 180 -2.08 2.91 -23.39
N TRP A 181 -2.87 3.63 -22.60
CA TRP A 181 -3.56 4.83 -23.04
C TRP A 181 -2.58 5.90 -23.52
N SER A 182 -1.50 6.11 -22.76
CA SER A 182 -0.48 7.12 -23.07
C SER A 182 0.29 6.87 -24.36
N VAL A 183 0.33 5.61 -24.83
CA VAL A 183 0.98 5.22 -26.10
C VAL A 183 0.00 4.99 -27.24
N GLY A 184 -1.28 5.33 -27.06
CA GLY A 184 -2.32 5.21 -28.07
C GLY A 184 -2.94 3.82 -28.22
N GLN A 185 -2.59 2.84 -27.39
CA GLN A 185 -3.20 1.50 -27.37
C GLN A 185 -4.55 1.51 -26.63
N THR A 186 -5.44 2.42 -27.04
CA THR A 186 -6.66 2.76 -26.32
C THR A 186 -7.67 1.61 -26.21
N GLU A 187 -7.77 0.76 -27.21
CA GLU A 187 -8.69 -0.38 -27.19
C GLU A 187 -8.27 -1.46 -26.18
N GLU A 188 -6.97 -1.70 -26.06
CA GLU A 188 -6.46 -2.62 -25.05
C GLU A 188 -6.62 -2.01 -23.65
N ALA A 189 -6.30 -0.73 -23.49
CA ALA A 189 -6.51 -0.02 -22.22
C ALA A 189 -7.97 -0.11 -21.76
N ARG A 190 -8.95 0.12 -22.67
CA ARG A 190 -10.37 -0.01 -22.35
C ARG A 190 -10.77 -1.42 -21.92
N ARG A 191 -10.17 -2.46 -22.54
CA ARG A 191 -10.43 -3.86 -22.13
C ARG A 191 -9.92 -4.12 -20.71
N VAL A 192 -8.69 -3.68 -20.40
CA VAL A 192 -8.08 -3.81 -19.07
C VAL A 192 -8.90 -3.09 -18.02
N PHE A 193 -9.31 -1.85 -18.27
CA PHE A 193 -10.15 -1.07 -17.35
C PHE A 193 -11.54 -1.68 -17.13
N ARG A 194 -12.19 -2.22 -18.17
CA ARG A 194 -13.50 -2.89 -18.05
C ARG A 194 -13.39 -4.16 -17.20
N ASP A 195 -12.36 -4.97 -17.42
CA ASP A 195 -12.12 -6.17 -16.61
C ASP A 195 -11.88 -5.79 -15.14
N ALA A 196 -11.02 -4.81 -14.87
CA ALA A 196 -10.77 -4.33 -13.51
C ALA A 196 -12.03 -3.78 -12.84
N ARG A 197 -12.85 -2.97 -13.55
CA ARG A 197 -14.11 -2.43 -13.03
C ARG A 197 -15.13 -3.54 -12.71
N SER A 198 -15.13 -4.63 -13.48
CA SER A 198 -16.01 -5.77 -13.20
C SER A 198 -15.63 -6.51 -11.92
N ARG A 199 -14.36 -6.46 -11.50
CA ARG A 199 -13.84 -7.09 -10.27
C ARG A 199 -14.07 -6.21 -9.04
N ASP A 200 -13.73 -4.92 -9.16
CA ASP A 200 -13.94 -3.93 -8.08
C ASP A 200 -14.19 -2.53 -8.67
N ALA A 201 -15.46 -2.21 -8.84
CA ALA A 201 -15.89 -0.91 -9.35
C ALA A 201 -15.65 0.24 -8.36
N GLN A 202 -15.34 -0.06 -7.09
CA GLN A 202 -15.13 0.92 -6.04
C GLN A 202 -13.65 1.19 -5.75
N ASN A 203 -12.73 0.50 -6.43
CA ASN A 203 -11.31 0.73 -6.27
C ASN A 203 -10.95 2.19 -6.55
N ASP A 204 -10.38 2.86 -5.56
CA ASP A 204 -10.11 4.30 -5.61
C ASP A 204 -9.07 4.62 -6.71
N VAL A 205 -7.99 3.83 -6.84
CA VAL A 205 -6.92 4.06 -7.84
C VAL A 205 -7.46 3.95 -9.26
N LEU A 206 -8.26 2.91 -9.53
CA LEU A 206 -8.89 2.73 -10.84
C LEU A 206 -9.83 3.91 -11.18
N ARG A 207 -10.67 4.32 -10.23
CA ARG A 207 -11.61 5.42 -10.41
C ARG A 207 -10.92 6.75 -10.69
N GLU A 208 -9.88 7.06 -9.92
CA GLU A 208 -9.07 8.28 -10.08
C GLU A 208 -8.34 8.29 -11.43
N THR A 209 -7.79 7.14 -11.84
CA THR A 209 -7.13 6.98 -13.13
C THR A 209 -8.11 7.21 -14.29
N LEU A 210 -9.29 6.57 -14.28
CA LEU A 210 -10.32 6.77 -15.31
C LEU A 210 -10.77 8.21 -15.38
N ALA A 211 -11.01 8.86 -14.25
CA ALA A 211 -11.42 10.25 -14.18
C ALA A 211 -10.34 11.20 -14.76
N ARG A 212 -9.07 11.00 -14.38
CA ARG A 212 -7.94 11.80 -14.85
C ARG A 212 -7.70 11.64 -16.34
N LEU A 213 -7.84 10.43 -16.87
CA LEU A 213 -7.71 10.14 -18.30
C LEU A 213 -8.97 10.47 -19.11
N ARG A 214 -10.08 10.82 -18.45
CA ARG A 214 -11.39 11.07 -19.07
C ARG A 214 -11.87 9.88 -19.91
N VAL A 215 -11.72 8.68 -19.36
CA VAL A 215 -12.12 7.43 -20.02
C VAL A 215 -13.52 7.03 -19.58
N ASP A 216 -14.43 6.97 -20.54
CA ASP A 216 -15.76 6.37 -20.38
C ASP A 216 -15.72 4.91 -20.85
N LEU A 217 -16.25 3.98 -20.03
CA LEU A 217 -16.20 2.52 -20.23
C LEU A 217 -17.59 1.93 -20.45
#